data_34af743798bccd82dba9ef5c3add47e2
#
_entry.id   34af743798bccd82dba9ef5c3add47e2
#
_cell.length_a   1.000
_cell.length_b   1.000
_cell.length_c   1.000
_cell.angle_alpha   90.00
_cell.angle_beta   90.00
_cell.angle_gamma   90.00
#
_symmetry.space_group_name_H-M   'P 1'
#
loop_
_entity.id
_entity.type
_entity.pdbx_description
1 polymer ?
#
loop_
_entity_poly.entity_id
_entity_poly.type
_entity_poly.pdbx_seq_one_letter_code
_entity_poly.pdbx_strand_id
1 'polypeptide(L)'
;NLFDPYRRWNPLHWIQAKVLDGMFNRCWLKGLKNGRFKPPSALFSKPIEGLKGSSDFIGVNYYTHLLTTPFMPTKVEIDPLIRPWEQRTDFRYPMYAEGLRRAFDMVADLNIPILVTENGVADDDDDMRPEHIRRHLLITAEAIADGIDVRGFYHWSLMDNFEWAEGYDQRFGLYHVDFESKERTLKASGEEYAAIVKAHSAPQIVIMAGGLGTRLGKITEKTPKSLIEVSGKPMLHHILDWAQRQGCMHALILTGHLGEQFEGITHPGMALTFHQEPEPLGTGGALWNARELLEERFILVWGDDLHPVEYSPLLTLHQSMNSPLTMTITEAHSSMNLRHKDGQLIEYDKHTKSSQTLNGYEAGTSVVEKSTLLEYGKEGKWSWEETVYPALSGKAVTHLDNTKFWDMGTPERLASLEEFLNKATL
;
A
#
# COMPACT_ATOMS: atom_id res chain seq x y z
N ASN A 1 2.89 0.22 26.10
CA ASN A 1 1.81 -0.02 27.06
C ASN A 1 1.15 1.31 27.44
N LEU A 2 -0.17 1.37 27.48
CA LEU A 2 -0.90 2.51 28.05
C LEU A 2 -1.25 2.21 29.49
N PHE A 3 -0.97 3.17 30.39
CA PHE A 3 -1.28 3.04 31.81
C PHE A 3 -2.41 4.00 32.16
N ASP A 4 -3.50 3.50 32.71
CA ASP A 4 -4.68 4.28 33.09
C ASP A 4 -5.05 4.07 34.57
N PRO A 5 -5.59 5.10 35.23
CA PRO A 5 -6.06 4.96 36.59
C PRO A 5 -7.32 4.07 36.64
N TYR A 6 -7.34 3.02 37.44
CA TYR A 6 -8.55 2.20 37.62
C TYR A 6 -9.75 3.04 38.09
N ARG A 7 -9.52 3.90 39.09
CA ARG A 7 -10.53 4.86 39.58
C ARG A 7 -10.12 6.28 39.14
N ARG A 8 -10.81 6.82 38.15
CA ARG A 8 -10.49 8.15 37.56
C ARG A 8 -10.62 9.32 38.54
N TRP A 9 -11.44 9.18 39.60
CA TRP A 9 -11.59 10.20 40.65
C TRP A 9 -10.47 10.16 41.72
N ASN A 10 -9.65 9.09 41.76
CA ASN A 10 -8.61 8.94 42.78
C ASN A 10 -7.25 9.45 42.27
N PRO A 11 -6.67 10.52 42.86
CA PRO A 11 -5.42 11.09 42.38
C PRO A 11 -4.21 10.15 42.52
N LEU A 12 -4.22 9.24 43.49
CA LEU A 12 -3.13 8.27 43.67
C LEU A 12 -3.04 7.29 42.49
N HIS A 13 -4.17 6.90 41.90
CA HIS A 13 -4.18 6.04 40.69
C HIS A 13 -3.58 6.79 39.49
N TRP A 14 -3.83 8.10 39.36
CA TRP A 14 -3.22 8.92 38.31
C TRP A 14 -1.72 9.08 38.51
N ILE A 15 -1.26 9.24 39.74
CA ILE A 15 0.18 9.30 40.05
C ILE A 15 0.85 8.00 39.64
N GLN A 16 0.26 6.86 40.00
CA GLN A 16 0.79 5.54 39.64
C GLN A 16 0.86 5.35 38.12
N ALA A 17 -0.23 5.67 37.40
CA ALA A 17 -0.27 5.59 35.93
C ALA A 17 0.83 6.46 35.28
N LYS A 18 1.00 7.71 35.74
CA LYS A 18 2.04 8.62 35.24
C LYS A 18 3.46 8.15 35.54
N VAL A 19 3.70 7.56 36.70
CA VAL A 19 5.01 6.97 37.05
C VAL A 19 5.33 5.83 36.11
N LEU A 20 4.40 4.89 35.90
CA LEU A 20 4.59 3.76 34.98
C LEU A 20 4.77 4.22 33.53
N ASP A 21 3.95 5.15 33.05
CA ASP A 21 4.12 5.75 31.72
C ASP A 21 5.50 6.41 31.55
N GLY A 22 5.95 7.12 32.59
CA GLY A 22 7.28 7.70 32.63
C GLY A 22 8.39 6.68 32.53
N MET A 23 8.23 5.53 33.20
CA MET A 23 9.22 4.46 33.25
C MET A 23 9.26 3.60 31.99
N PHE A 24 8.10 3.25 31.45
CA PHE A 24 8.00 2.30 30.35
C PHE A 24 7.96 2.94 28.97
N ASN A 25 7.41 4.16 28.83
CA ASN A 25 7.25 4.81 27.53
C ASN A 25 8.12 6.08 27.40
N ARG A 26 7.86 7.08 28.24
CA ARG A 26 8.42 8.43 28.04
C ARG A 26 9.93 8.54 28.24
N CYS A 27 10.54 7.65 29.03
CA CYS A 27 11.99 7.63 29.16
C CYS A 27 12.69 7.30 27.83
N TRP A 28 12.13 6.37 27.05
CA TRP A 28 12.65 5.97 25.73
C TRP A 28 12.35 7.03 24.68
N LEU A 29 11.09 7.48 24.57
CA LEU A 29 10.66 8.48 23.59
C LEU A 29 11.42 9.80 23.75
N LYS A 30 11.63 10.25 25.00
CA LYS A 30 12.48 11.43 25.27
C LYS A 30 13.93 11.20 24.87
N GLY A 31 14.43 9.98 25.05
CA GLY A 31 15.77 9.60 24.61
C GLY A 31 15.93 9.74 23.09
N LEU A 32 15.03 9.15 22.33
CA LEU A 32 15.04 9.23 20.87
C LEU A 32 14.88 10.68 20.36
N LYS A 33 14.00 11.46 21.00
CA LYS A 33 13.73 12.86 20.60
C LYS A 33 14.93 13.78 20.90
N ASN A 34 15.58 13.63 22.06
CA ASN A 34 16.54 14.60 22.57
C ASN A 34 18.00 14.11 22.58
N GLY A 35 18.25 12.84 22.24
CA GLY A 35 19.60 12.25 22.34
C GLY A 35 20.10 12.03 23.76
N ARG A 36 19.22 12.13 24.78
CA ARG A 36 19.55 12.00 26.19
C ARG A 36 18.65 10.99 26.87
N PHE A 37 19.24 9.91 27.31
CA PHE A 37 18.49 8.84 27.99
C PHE A 37 18.57 8.99 29.51
N LYS A 38 17.42 8.82 30.17
CA LYS A 38 17.32 8.78 31.63
C LYS A 38 16.64 7.46 32.02
N PRO A 39 17.41 6.45 32.49
CA PRO A 39 16.83 5.24 33.04
C PRO A 39 15.88 5.55 34.20
N PRO A 40 14.86 4.75 34.48
CA PRO A 40 13.93 4.98 35.58
C PRO A 40 14.57 5.13 36.95
N SER A 41 15.66 4.40 37.21
CA SER A 41 16.43 4.45 38.45
C SER A 41 17.43 5.57 38.56
N ALA A 42 17.66 6.35 37.48
CA ALA A 42 18.69 7.40 37.48
C ALA A 42 18.11 8.76 37.90
N LEU A 43 18.90 9.54 38.62
CA LEU A 43 18.54 10.92 38.98
C LEU A 43 18.72 11.87 37.80
N PHE A 44 19.71 11.63 36.93
CA PHE A 44 20.09 12.51 35.82
C PHE A 44 20.07 11.78 34.49
N SER A 45 19.76 12.49 33.41
CA SER A 45 19.89 11.99 32.04
C SER A 45 21.35 12.08 31.56
N LYS A 46 21.77 11.09 30.75
CA LYS A 46 23.08 11.10 30.09
C LYS A 46 22.90 11.28 28.57
N PRO A 47 23.76 12.06 27.90
CA PRO A 47 23.77 12.09 26.44
C PRO A 47 24.24 10.73 25.92
N ILE A 48 23.62 10.28 24.83
CA ILE A 48 24.05 9.10 24.07
C ILE A 48 24.25 9.57 22.63
N GLU A 49 25.50 9.48 22.17
CA GLU A 49 25.87 9.86 20.81
C GLU A 49 25.13 8.97 19.79
N GLY A 50 24.62 9.55 18.73
CA GLY A 50 23.86 8.84 17.68
C GLY A 50 22.42 8.47 18.04
N LEU A 51 21.97 8.62 19.31
CA LEU A 51 20.60 8.21 19.68
C LEU A 51 19.51 9.06 19.02
N LYS A 52 19.73 10.38 18.92
CA LYS A 52 18.79 11.26 18.19
C LYS A 52 18.91 11.01 16.69
N GLY A 53 17.79 10.72 16.04
CA GLY A 53 17.76 10.41 14.60
C GLY A 53 18.27 9.01 14.25
N SER A 54 18.33 8.08 15.23
CA SER A 54 18.76 6.70 15.01
C SER A 54 17.68 5.77 14.48
N SER A 55 16.46 6.26 14.30
CA SER A 55 15.32 5.46 13.88
C SER A 55 14.67 6.07 12.64
N ASP A 56 14.42 5.26 11.62
CA ASP A 56 13.74 5.63 10.39
C ASP A 56 12.22 5.56 10.53
N PHE A 57 11.73 4.75 11.46
CA PHE A 57 10.33 4.63 11.84
C PHE A 57 10.17 4.21 13.30
N ILE A 58 8.95 4.28 13.83
CA ILE A 58 8.59 3.76 15.16
C ILE A 58 7.55 2.64 15.03
N GLY A 59 7.84 1.48 15.64
CA GLY A 59 6.88 0.38 15.77
C GLY A 59 5.98 0.57 16.99
N VAL A 60 4.67 0.41 16.81
CA VAL A 60 3.68 0.44 17.88
C VAL A 60 3.04 -0.93 18.01
N ASN A 61 3.30 -1.62 19.13
CA ASN A 61 2.58 -2.81 19.54
C ASN A 61 1.49 -2.38 20.51
N TYR A 62 0.24 -2.53 20.12
CA TYR A 62 -0.88 -2.10 20.94
C TYR A 62 -1.96 -3.18 21.03
N TYR A 63 -2.31 -3.60 22.22
CA TYR A 63 -3.39 -4.56 22.49
C TYR A 63 -4.48 -3.95 23.37
N THR A 64 -4.07 -3.23 24.42
CA THR A 64 -4.98 -2.74 25.44
C THR A 64 -4.36 -1.63 26.28
N HIS A 65 -5.07 -1.17 27.29
CA HIS A 65 -4.53 -0.39 28.37
C HIS A 65 -4.42 -1.21 29.67
N LEU A 66 -3.46 -0.83 30.51
CA LEU A 66 -3.24 -1.43 31.82
C LEU A 66 -3.82 -0.50 32.90
N LEU A 67 -4.82 -0.96 33.61
CA LEU A 67 -5.42 -0.22 34.72
C LEU A 67 -4.55 -0.34 35.95
N THR A 68 -4.27 0.78 36.60
CA THR A 68 -3.33 0.86 37.72
C THR A 68 -3.99 1.29 39.03
N THR A 69 -3.51 0.72 40.13
CA THR A 69 -3.85 1.12 41.50
C THR A 69 -2.58 1.26 42.32
N PRO A 70 -2.51 2.14 43.35
CA PRO A 70 -1.30 2.32 44.17
C PRO A 70 -0.86 1.09 44.96
N PHE A 71 -1.76 0.16 45.18
CA PHE A 71 -1.51 -1.11 45.83
C PHE A 71 -1.72 -2.25 44.85
N MET A 72 -0.81 -2.39 43.88
CA MET A 72 -0.82 -3.59 43.05
C MET A 72 -0.43 -4.79 43.92
N PRO A 73 -1.26 -5.83 43.98
CA PRO A 73 -0.86 -7.05 44.68
C PRO A 73 0.40 -7.62 44.02
N THR A 74 1.30 -8.11 44.85
CA THR A 74 2.61 -8.64 44.42
C THR A 74 2.57 -10.04 43.85
N LYS A 75 1.39 -10.65 43.65
CA LYS A 75 1.22 -11.98 43.07
C LYS A 75 0.97 -11.92 41.57
N VAL A 76 1.69 -12.71 40.81
CA VAL A 76 1.70 -12.81 39.33
C VAL A 76 0.41 -13.42 38.77
N GLU A 77 -0.50 -13.96 39.63
CA GLU A 77 -1.76 -14.61 39.25
C GLU A 77 -2.98 -13.66 39.29
N ILE A 78 -2.82 -12.41 38.94
CA ILE A 78 -3.94 -11.49 39.08
C ILE A 78 -4.52 -11.23 37.71
N ASP A 79 -5.81 -11.51 37.63
CA ASP A 79 -6.63 -11.03 36.53
C ASP A 79 -6.38 -9.55 36.32
N PRO A 80 -6.08 -9.10 35.07
CA PRO A 80 -5.93 -7.70 34.78
C PRO A 80 -7.16 -6.95 35.28
N LEU A 81 -6.96 -5.77 35.90
CA LEU A 81 -8.07 -4.95 36.31
C LEU A 81 -8.87 -4.56 35.07
N ILE A 82 -10.18 -4.73 35.14
CA ILE A 82 -11.13 -4.35 34.10
C ILE A 82 -12.24 -3.52 34.72
N ARG A 83 -12.74 -2.51 34.03
CA ARG A 83 -13.89 -1.75 34.47
C ARG A 83 -15.20 -2.47 34.09
N PRO A 84 -16.29 -2.29 34.86
CA PRO A 84 -17.54 -3.04 34.63
C PRO A 84 -18.19 -2.84 33.24
N TRP A 85 -17.80 -1.82 32.50
CA TRP A 85 -18.32 -1.49 31.16
C TRP A 85 -17.36 -1.85 30.03
N GLU A 86 -16.20 -2.41 30.34
CA GLU A 86 -15.21 -2.85 29.35
C GLU A 86 -15.44 -4.31 29.01
N GLN A 87 -15.39 -4.64 27.74
CA GLN A 87 -15.49 -6.01 27.26
C GLN A 87 -14.17 -6.74 27.52
N ARG A 88 -14.26 -7.95 28.01
CA ARG A 88 -13.09 -8.78 28.35
C ARG A 88 -12.77 -9.73 27.20
N THR A 89 -11.51 -9.80 26.83
CA THR A 89 -11.00 -10.77 25.85
C THR A 89 -10.66 -12.11 26.53
N ASP A 90 -10.38 -13.16 25.76
CA ASP A 90 -9.94 -14.46 26.31
C ASP A 90 -8.61 -14.36 27.05
N PHE A 91 -7.73 -13.44 26.61
CA PHE A 91 -6.50 -13.12 27.34
C PHE A 91 -6.75 -12.27 28.60
N ARG A 92 -8.01 -12.09 28.96
CA ARG A 92 -8.51 -11.35 30.15
C ARG A 92 -8.25 -9.84 30.11
N TYR A 93 -7.67 -9.27 29.08
CA TYR A 93 -7.51 -7.83 28.91
C TYR A 93 -8.81 -7.15 28.49
N PRO A 94 -9.01 -5.88 28.86
CA PRO A 94 -10.12 -5.10 28.31
C PRO A 94 -9.88 -4.79 26.82
N MET A 95 -10.92 -4.90 26.01
CA MET A 95 -10.90 -4.38 24.64
C MET A 95 -11.04 -2.84 24.69
N TYR A 96 -9.99 -2.12 24.26
CA TYR A 96 -9.94 -0.66 24.35
C TYR A 96 -9.26 -0.06 23.11
N ALA A 97 -10.03 0.08 22.02
CA ALA A 97 -9.51 0.56 20.74
C ALA A 97 -9.05 2.03 20.77
N GLU A 98 -9.73 2.89 21.54
CA GLU A 98 -9.40 4.32 21.67
C GLU A 98 -7.99 4.58 22.23
N GLY A 99 -7.42 3.58 22.86
CA GLY A 99 -6.04 3.65 23.34
C GLY A 99 -5.01 3.66 22.21
N LEU A 100 -5.32 3.09 21.04
CA LEU A 100 -4.42 3.14 19.88
C LEU A 100 -4.19 4.58 19.41
N ARG A 101 -5.24 5.43 19.40
CA ARG A 101 -5.08 6.85 19.09
C ARG A 101 -4.11 7.54 20.05
N ARG A 102 -4.24 7.27 21.36
CA ARG A 102 -3.33 7.81 22.37
C ARG A 102 -1.90 7.32 22.21
N ALA A 103 -1.72 6.09 21.73
CA ALA A 103 -0.39 5.56 21.40
C ALA A 103 0.22 6.33 20.21
N PHE A 104 -0.56 6.62 19.17
CA PHE A 104 -0.12 7.47 18.07
C PHE A 104 0.24 8.88 18.52
N ASP A 105 -0.63 9.56 19.27
CA ASP A 105 -0.36 10.90 19.81
C ASP A 105 0.91 10.95 20.68
N MET A 106 1.24 9.84 21.37
CA MET A 106 2.42 9.74 22.21
C MET A 106 3.73 9.73 21.40
N VAL A 107 3.73 9.13 20.21
CA VAL A 107 4.92 8.94 19.36
C VAL A 107 5.00 9.94 18.20
N ALA A 108 3.90 10.60 17.85
CA ALA A 108 3.82 11.55 16.73
C ALA A 108 4.87 12.68 16.82
N ASP A 109 5.20 13.11 18.03
CA ASP A 109 6.24 14.11 18.32
C ASP A 109 7.67 13.72 17.86
N LEU A 110 7.92 12.47 17.49
CA LEU A 110 9.20 12.03 16.94
C LEU A 110 9.39 12.47 15.49
N ASN A 111 8.31 12.82 14.78
CA ASN A 111 8.27 13.21 13.35
C ASN A 111 8.95 12.19 12.42
N ILE A 112 8.73 10.91 12.68
CA ILE A 112 9.12 9.78 11.84
C ILE A 112 7.89 8.90 11.57
N PRO A 113 7.86 8.10 10.50
CA PRO A 113 6.76 7.20 10.19
C PRO A 113 6.42 6.26 11.34
N ILE A 114 5.13 5.96 11.50
CA ILE A 114 4.61 5.02 12.49
C ILE A 114 4.15 3.75 11.75
N LEU A 115 4.53 2.59 12.26
CA LEU A 115 3.98 1.30 11.86
C LEU A 115 3.28 0.67 13.07
N VAL A 116 2.02 0.27 12.94
CA VAL A 116 1.40 -0.63 13.92
C VAL A 116 1.96 -2.02 13.63
N THR A 117 2.97 -2.41 14.39
CA THR A 117 3.70 -3.66 14.17
C THR A 117 3.00 -4.86 14.79
N GLU A 118 2.13 -4.63 15.77
CA GLU A 118 1.25 -5.64 16.33
C GLU A 118 -0.03 -5.00 16.87
N ASN A 119 -1.18 -5.55 16.48
CA ASN A 119 -2.47 -5.28 17.08
C ASN A 119 -3.39 -6.49 16.89
N GLY A 120 -3.96 -7.01 17.96
CA GLY A 120 -4.79 -8.21 17.91
C GLY A 120 -5.55 -8.48 19.19
N VAL A 121 -6.36 -9.52 19.17
CA VAL A 121 -7.17 -9.97 20.28
C VAL A 121 -7.16 -11.50 20.35
N ALA A 122 -7.00 -12.05 21.55
CA ALA A 122 -7.25 -13.46 21.81
C ALA A 122 -8.77 -13.68 21.87
N ASP A 123 -9.25 -14.57 21.02
CA ASP A 123 -10.67 -14.80 20.79
C ASP A 123 -10.84 -16.16 20.09
N ASP A 124 -11.23 -17.18 20.83
CA ASP A 124 -11.27 -18.57 20.36
C ASP A 124 -12.45 -18.80 19.41
N ASP A 125 -13.60 -18.22 19.71
CA ASP A 125 -14.84 -18.37 18.93
C ASP A 125 -15.02 -17.34 17.82
N ASP A 126 -14.08 -16.39 17.68
CA ASP A 126 -14.04 -15.38 16.63
C ASP A 126 -15.22 -14.36 16.64
N ASP A 127 -15.86 -14.18 17.77
CA ASP A 127 -17.04 -13.29 17.89
C ASP A 127 -16.67 -11.82 18.14
N MET A 128 -15.51 -11.57 18.77
CA MET A 128 -15.01 -10.23 19.12
C MET A 128 -14.02 -9.68 18.08
N ARG A 129 -13.26 -10.54 17.41
CA ARG A 129 -12.14 -10.13 16.53
C ARG A 129 -12.59 -9.29 15.34
N PRO A 130 -13.73 -9.53 14.67
CA PRO A 130 -14.22 -8.65 13.62
C PRO A 130 -14.44 -7.20 14.10
N GLU A 131 -15.07 -7.02 15.25
CA GLU A 131 -15.29 -5.69 15.86
C GLU A 131 -13.96 -5.04 16.28
N HIS A 132 -13.05 -5.80 16.85
CA HIS A 132 -11.70 -5.35 17.21
C HIS A 132 -10.96 -4.81 15.99
N ILE A 133 -10.94 -5.55 14.89
CA ILE A 133 -10.29 -5.14 13.63
C ILE A 133 -10.89 -3.84 13.11
N ARG A 134 -12.21 -3.77 12.95
CA ARG A 134 -12.90 -2.57 12.44
C ARG A 134 -12.58 -1.34 13.26
N ARG A 135 -12.69 -1.41 14.59
CA ARG A 135 -12.45 -0.25 15.48
C ARG A 135 -11.01 0.23 15.43
N HIS A 136 -10.04 -0.67 15.43
CA HIS A 136 -8.63 -0.27 15.39
C HIS A 136 -8.21 0.30 14.03
N LEU A 137 -8.74 -0.26 12.93
CA LEU A 137 -8.51 0.31 11.59
C LEU A 137 -9.20 1.67 11.42
N LEU A 138 -10.42 1.87 11.95
CA LEU A 138 -11.09 3.16 11.93
C LEU A 138 -10.25 4.24 12.66
N ILE A 139 -9.78 3.93 13.87
CA ILE A 139 -8.91 4.83 14.64
C ILE A 139 -7.61 5.15 13.90
N THR A 140 -7.05 4.16 13.21
CA THR A 140 -5.87 4.36 12.38
C THR A 140 -6.15 5.30 11.21
N ALA A 141 -7.27 5.12 10.52
CA ALA A 141 -7.71 5.99 9.43
C ALA A 141 -7.98 7.43 9.90
N GLU A 142 -8.64 7.61 11.06
CA GLU A 142 -8.85 8.92 11.67
C GLU A 142 -7.52 9.61 12.02
N ALA A 143 -6.56 8.86 12.56
CA ALA A 143 -5.23 9.41 12.87
C ALA A 143 -4.49 9.89 11.62
N ILE A 144 -4.58 9.13 10.52
CA ILE A 144 -4.02 9.53 9.21
C ILE A 144 -4.72 10.78 8.69
N ALA A 145 -6.05 10.85 8.77
CA ALA A 145 -6.82 12.02 8.35
C ALA A 145 -6.47 13.29 9.15
N ASP A 146 -6.08 13.13 10.42
CA ASP A 146 -5.58 14.21 11.29
C ASP A 146 -4.10 14.55 11.04
N GLY A 147 -3.44 13.94 10.07
CA GLY A 147 -2.07 14.24 9.66
C GLY A 147 -0.99 13.47 10.40
N ILE A 148 -1.31 12.41 11.14
CA ILE A 148 -0.31 11.52 11.74
C ILE A 148 0.21 10.55 10.67
N ASP A 149 1.52 10.47 10.48
CA ASP A 149 2.17 9.64 9.44
C ASP A 149 2.19 8.16 9.84
N VAL A 150 1.02 7.49 9.78
CA VAL A 150 0.90 6.04 9.97
C VAL A 150 0.95 5.36 8.60
N ARG A 151 1.97 4.52 8.37
CA ARG A 151 2.23 3.90 7.06
C ARG A 151 1.95 2.41 6.99
N GLY A 152 1.63 1.74 8.08
CA GLY A 152 1.35 0.32 8.08
C GLY A 152 0.61 -0.15 9.32
N PHE A 153 -0.17 -1.23 9.14
CA PHE A 153 -0.90 -1.88 10.20
C PHE A 153 -0.79 -3.41 10.01
N TYR A 154 -0.24 -4.10 11.01
CA TYR A 154 -0.06 -5.54 11.02
C TYR A 154 -0.90 -6.15 12.13
N HIS A 155 -1.84 -7.02 11.73
CA HIS A 155 -2.65 -7.75 12.70
C HIS A 155 -1.83 -8.87 13.36
N TRP A 156 -1.88 -8.95 14.67
CA TRP A 156 -1.37 -10.08 15.43
C TRP A 156 -2.49 -11.08 15.75
N SER A 157 -2.49 -12.24 15.10
CA SER A 157 -1.48 -12.78 14.21
C SER A 157 -2.12 -13.37 12.96
N LEU A 158 -1.32 -13.68 11.93
CA LEU A 158 -1.83 -14.34 10.73
C LEU A 158 -2.47 -15.69 11.05
N MET A 159 -1.87 -16.47 11.92
CA MET A 159 -2.36 -17.79 12.32
C MET A 159 -2.15 -18.03 13.82
N ASP A 160 -2.97 -18.88 14.43
CA ASP A 160 -2.76 -19.30 15.81
C ASP A 160 -1.35 -19.87 16.00
N ASN A 161 -0.70 -19.48 17.08
CA ASN A 161 0.69 -19.81 17.36
C ASN A 161 0.93 -20.03 18.84
N PHE A 162 2.19 -20.26 19.22
CA PHE A 162 2.62 -20.42 20.61
C PHE A 162 2.73 -19.05 21.30
N GLU A 163 1.87 -18.83 22.32
CA GLU A 163 1.80 -17.56 23.05
C GLU A 163 2.56 -17.64 24.38
N TRP A 164 3.87 -17.70 24.30
CA TRP A 164 4.80 -17.66 25.44
C TRP A 164 4.38 -18.56 26.62
N ALA A 165 4.10 -17.97 27.79
CA ALA A 165 3.72 -18.68 28.99
C ALA A 165 2.32 -19.32 28.92
N GLU A 166 1.45 -18.84 28.03
CA GLU A 166 0.08 -19.33 27.82
C GLU A 166 0.05 -20.54 26.86
N GLY A 167 1.20 -20.87 26.24
CA GLY A 167 1.29 -22.03 25.35
C GLY A 167 0.43 -21.84 24.09
N TYR A 168 -0.43 -22.81 23.81
CA TYR A 168 -1.31 -22.85 22.64
C TYR A 168 -2.78 -22.52 22.96
N ASP A 169 -3.08 -22.10 24.19
CA ASP A 169 -4.46 -21.89 24.64
C ASP A 169 -5.05 -20.59 24.13
N GLN A 170 -4.20 -19.60 23.83
CA GLN A 170 -4.63 -18.29 23.35
C GLN A 170 -4.66 -18.22 21.81
N ARG A 171 -5.80 -17.86 21.25
CA ARG A 171 -6.08 -17.88 19.81
C ARG A 171 -6.13 -16.45 19.24
N PHE A 172 -5.00 -15.98 18.71
CA PHE A 172 -4.89 -14.64 18.07
C PHE A 172 -5.03 -14.67 16.55
N GLY A 173 -4.94 -15.85 15.93
CA GLY A 173 -4.84 -16.00 14.48
C GLY A 173 -6.08 -15.60 13.71
N LEU A 174 -5.88 -15.03 12.52
CA LEU A 174 -6.89 -14.94 11.46
C LEU A 174 -7.17 -16.33 10.87
N TYR A 175 -6.19 -17.24 10.95
CA TYR A 175 -6.37 -18.67 10.67
C TYR A 175 -6.40 -19.43 11.97
N HIS A 176 -7.41 -20.28 12.16
CA HIS A 176 -7.39 -21.34 13.15
C HIS A 176 -6.34 -22.38 12.75
N VAL A 177 -5.55 -22.85 13.70
CA VAL A 177 -4.58 -23.94 13.51
C VAL A 177 -4.94 -25.11 14.41
N ASP A 178 -5.20 -26.24 13.81
CA ASP A 178 -5.20 -27.51 14.51
C ASP A 178 -3.73 -27.92 14.74
N PHE A 179 -3.29 -27.91 15.99
CA PHE A 179 -1.88 -28.14 16.32
C PHE A 179 -1.46 -29.63 16.24
N GLU A 180 -2.39 -30.57 16.08
CA GLU A 180 -2.08 -31.96 15.83
C GLU A 180 -1.92 -32.24 14.33
N SER A 181 -2.95 -31.94 13.54
CA SER A 181 -2.96 -32.14 12.07
C SER A 181 -2.17 -31.12 11.29
N LYS A 182 -1.93 -29.92 11.85
CA LYS A 182 -1.36 -28.73 11.22
C LYS A 182 -2.26 -28.12 10.15
N GLU A 183 -3.51 -28.52 10.11
CA GLU A 183 -4.50 -27.90 9.22
C GLU A 183 -4.77 -26.45 9.63
N ARG A 184 -4.97 -25.60 8.63
CA ARG A 184 -5.25 -24.16 8.80
C ARG A 184 -6.57 -23.83 8.15
N THR A 185 -7.48 -23.25 8.93
CA THR A 185 -8.81 -22.82 8.46
C THR A 185 -8.94 -21.32 8.64
N LEU A 186 -9.25 -20.60 7.57
CA LEU A 186 -9.48 -19.15 7.64
C LEU A 186 -10.73 -18.88 8.48
N LYS A 187 -10.62 -17.98 9.47
CA LYS A 187 -11.74 -17.56 10.31
C LYS A 187 -12.54 -16.45 9.62
N ALA A 188 -13.78 -16.20 10.06
CA ALA A 188 -14.63 -15.13 9.52
C ALA A 188 -13.98 -13.75 9.65
N SER A 189 -13.29 -13.47 10.76
CA SER A 189 -12.51 -12.25 10.92
C SER A 189 -11.36 -12.12 9.91
N GLY A 190 -10.77 -13.22 9.50
CA GLY A 190 -9.75 -13.25 8.45
C GLY A 190 -10.30 -12.92 7.08
N GLU A 191 -11.49 -13.44 6.74
CA GLU A 191 -12.20 -13.07 5.51
C GLU A 191 -12.55 -11.58 5.50
N GLU A 192 -13.05 -11.05 6.62
CA GLU A 192 -13.37 -9.63 6.74
C GLU A 192 -12.12 -8.75 6.63
N TYR A 193 -11.03 -9.10 7.31
CA TYR A 193 -9.78 -8.35 7.20
C TYR A 193 -9.25 -8.32 5.77
N ALA A 194 -9.27 -9.46 5.08
CA ALA A 194 -8.90 -9.56 3.68
C ALA A 194 -9.81 -8.68 2.78
N ALA A 195 -11.12 -8.66 3.04
CA ALA A 195 -12.06 -7.81 2.31
C ALA A 195 -11.79 -6.32 2.54
N ILE A 196 -11.47 -5.90 3.76
CA ILE A 196 -11.08 -4.52 4.09
C ILE A 196 -9.80 -4.15 3.34
N VAL A 197 -8.77 -4.99 3.41
CA VAL A 197 -7.50 -4.76 2.68
C VAL A 197 -7.76 -4.60 1.19
N LYS A 198 -8.53 -5.52 0.59
CA LYS A 198 -8.89 -5.46 -0.83
C LYS A 198 -9.68 -4.19 -1.19
N ALA A 199 -10.61 -3.76 -0.35
CA ALA A 199 -11.42 -2.55 -0.60
C ALA A 199 -10.61 -1.25 -0.54
N HIS A 200 -9.48 -1.24 0.17
CA HIS A 200 -8.62 -0.06 0.37
C HIS A 200 -7.27 -0.16 -0.35
N SER A 201 -6.95 -1.30 -0.98
CA SER A 201 -5.78 -1.41 -1.86
C SER A 201 -6.05 -0.74 -3.22
N ALA A 202 -4.99 -0.24 -3.85
CA ALA A 202 -5.10 0.16 -5.24
C ALA A 202 -5.41 -1.07 -6.11
N PRO A 203 -6.12 -0.90 -7.25
CA PRO A 203 -6.39 -1.98 -8.18
C PRO A 203 -5.11 -2.65 -8.69
N GLN A 204 -5.27 -3.84 -9.27
CA GLN A 204 -4.21 -4.53 -10.02
C GLN A 204 -3.56 -3.56 -11.01
N ILE A 205 -2.22 -3.53 -11.05
CA ILE A 205 -1.49 -2.87 -12.14
C ILE A 205 -1.26 -3.84 -13.28
N VAL A 206 -1.60 -3.42 -14.51
CA VAL A 206 -1.39 -4.19 -15.74
C VAL A 206 -0.28 -3.51 -16.55
N ILE A 207 0.82 -4.22 -16.77
CA ILE A 207 2.01 -3.68 -17.42
C ILE A 207 2.15 -4.29 -18.81
N MET A 208 2.11 -3.45 -19.85
CA MET A 208 2.27 -3.83 -21.25
C MET A 208 3.76 -4.00 -21.58
N ALA A 209 4.28 -5.21 -21.49
CA ALA A 209 5.72 -5.51 -21.66
C ALA A 209 6.05 -6.33 -22.93
N GLY A 210 5.08 -6.58 -23.81
CA GLY A 210 5.24 -7.42 -25.02
C GLY A 210 5.86 -6.74 -26.26
N GLY A 211 6.20 -5.44 -26.18
CA GLY A 211 6.65 -4.66 -27.34
C GLY A 211 8.06 -5.04 -27.85
N LEU A 212 8.26 -5.02 -29.17
CA LEU A 212 9.55 -5.35 -29.82
C LEU A 212 10.68 -4.33 -29.58
N GLY A 213 10.36 -3.10 -29.20
CA GLY A 213 11.35 -2.07 -28.87
C GLY A 213 12.31 -1.67 -30.02
N THR A 214 11.92 -1.82 -31.26
CA THR A 214 12.79 -1.70 -32.46
C THR A 214 13.62 -0.41 -32.57
N ARG A 215 13.16 0.67 -31.95
CA ARG A 215 13.87 1.98 -31.96
C ARG A 215 15.15 2.00 -31.11
N LEU A 216 15.32 1.07 -30.18
CA LEU A 216 16.55 0.90 -29.38
C LEU A 216 17.60 -0.02 -30.09
N GLY A 217 17.28 -0.53 -31.27
CA GLY A 217 18.19 -1.30 -32.11
C GLY A 217 18.70 -2.58 -31.43
N LYS A 218 20.02 -2.76 -31.42
CA LYS A 218 20.67 -4.01 -30.96
C LYS A 218 20.41 -4.35 -29.48
N ILE A 219 20.04 -3.40 -28.65
CA ILE A 219 19.79 -3.64 -27.22
C ILE A 219 18.54 -4.53 -27.06
N THR A 220 17.49 -4.24 -27.80
CA THR A 220 16.21 -4.95 -27.71
C THR A 220 16.16 -6.25 -28.54
N GLU A 221 17.20 -6.55 -29.34
CA GLU A 221 17.32 -7.84 -30.00
C GLU A 221 17.53 -8.99 -29.00
N LYS A 222 18.11 -8.71 -27.83
CA LYS A 222 18.50 -9.71 -26.83
C LYS A 222 17.83 -9.56 -25.48
N THR A 223 17.22 -8.42 -25.20
CA THR A 223 16.62 -8.10 -23.89
C THR A 223 15.28 -7.41 -24.11
N PRO A 224 14.18 -7.87 -23.47
CA PRO A 224 12.90 -7.16 -23.48
C PRO A 224 13.09 -5.73 -23.00
N LYS A 225 12.39 -4.77 -23.64
CA LYS A 225 12.58 -3.35 -23.34
C LYS A 225 12.38 -3.04 -21.84
N SER A 226 11.37 -3.65 -21.21
CA SER A 226 11.10 -3.49 -19.78
C SER A 226 12.12 -4.14 -18.83
N LEU A 227 13.01 -4.99 -19.35
CA LEU A 227 14.09 -5.60 -18.59
C LEU A 227 15.44 -4.90 -18.81
N ILE A 228 15.51 -3.86 -19.63
CA ILE A 228 16.72 -3.04 -19.75
C ILE A 228 16.99 -2.39 -18.40
N GLU A 229 18.24 -2.48 -17.95
CA GLU A 229 18.67 -1.86 -16.70
C GLU A 229 18.78 -0.33 -16.86
N VAL A 230 18.23 0.36 -15.88
CA VAL A 230 18.31 1.82 -15.74
C VAL A 230 18.72 2.10 -14.29
N SER A 231 19.82 2.81 -14.10
CA SER A 231 20.36 3.08 -12.75
C SER A 231 20.54 1.79 -11.91
N GLY A 232 21.06 0.72 -12.55
CA GLY A 232 21.39 -0.55 -11.87
C GLY A 232 20.21 -1.47 -11.55
N LYS A 233 19.00 -1.20 -12.09
CA LYS A 233 17.80 -1.99 -11.86
C LYS A 233 16.94 -2.05 -13.13
N PRO A 234 16.32 -3.21 -13.49
CA PRO A 234 15.43 -3.30 -14.63
C PRO A 234 14.28 -2.28 -14.56
N MET A 235 13.91 -1.72 -15.71
CA MET A 235 12.80 -0.75 -15.80
C MET A 235 11.51 -1.27 -15.17
N LEU A 236 11.20 -2.54 -15.37
CA LEU A 236 10.05 -3.22 -14.75
C LEU A 236 10.03 -3.04 -13.23
N HIS A 237 11.18 -3.16 -12.56
CA HIS A 237 11.24 -3.01 -11.11
C HIS A 237 11.04 -1.55 -10.66
N HIS A 238 11.43 -0.56 -11.45
CA HIS A 238 11.10 0.84 -11.15
C HIS A 238 9.59 1.08 -11.20
N ILE A 239 8.91 0.51 -12.19
CA ILE A 239 7.45 0.58 -12.31
C ILE A 239 6.76 -0.14 -11.14
N LEU A 240 7.22 -1.35 -10.80
CA LEU A 240 6.69 -2.15 -9.69
C LEU A 240 6.89 -1.47 -8.33
N ASP A 241 8.09 -0.91 -8.07
CA ASP A 241 8.36 -0.17 -6.84
C ASP A 241 7.45 1.05 -6.68
N TRP A 242 7.21 1.76 -7.80
CA TRP A 242 6.28 2.90 -7.77
C TRP A 242 4.86 2.43 -7.48
N ALA A 243 4.38 1.43 -8.21
CA ALA A 243 3.04 0.88 -8.04
C ALA A 243 2.81 0.35 -6.61
N GLN A 244 3.80 -0.34 -6.03
CA GLN A 244 3.74 -0.81 -4.64
C GLN A 244 3.59 0.35 -3.65
N ARG A 245 4.38 1.42 -3.82
CA ARG A 245 4.24 2.63 -2.98
C ARG A 245 2.87 3.29 -3.12
N GLN A 246 2.22 3.14 -4.26
CA GLN A 246 0.86 3.62 -4.50
C GLN A 246 -0.23 2.63 -4.03
N GLY A 247 0.15 1.54 -3.36
CA GLY A 247 -0.76 0.57 -2.75
C GLY A 247 -1.18 -0.59 -3.64
N CYS A 248 -0.60 -0.76 -4.83
CA CYS A 248 -0.84 -1.96 -5.65
C CYS A 248 -0.17 -3.17 -4.99
N MET A 249 -0.93 -4.24 -4.85
CA MET A 249 -0.48 -5.52 -4.27
C MET A 249 -0.32 -6.61 -5.34
N HIS A 250 -0.93 -6.43 -6.51
CA HIS A 250 -0.92 -7.38 -7.62
C HIS A 250 -0.50 -6.68 -8.91
N ALA A 251 0.41 -7.31 -9.66
CA ALA A 251 0.79 -6.90 -11.01
C ALA A 251 0.54 -8.04 -12.01
N LEU A 252 -0.13 -7.72 -13.13
CA LEU A 252 -0.21 -8.57 -14.30
C LEU A 252 0.70 -8.00 -15.38
N ILE A 253 1.72 -8.76 -15.75
CA ILE A 253 2.71 -8.38 -16.75
C ILE A 253 2.40 -9.11 -18.06
N LEU A 254 2.00 -8.36 -19.09
CA LEU A 254 1.70 -8.90 -20.41
C LEU A 254 2.98 -8.92 -21.25
N THR A 255 3.54 -10.12 -21.44
CA THR A 255 4.79 -10.34 -22.13
C THR A 255 4.57 -10.87 -23.57
N GLY A 256 5.54 -10.73 -24.42
CA GLY A 256 5.50 -11.19 -25.81
C GLY A 256 6.88 -11.60 -26.28
N HIS A 257 7.56 -10.75 -27.03
CA HIS A 257 8.92 -11.01 -27.53
C HIS A 257 9.88 -11.26 -26.36
N LEU A 258 10.63 -12.37 -26.40
CA LEU A 258 11.56 -12.81 -25.35
C LEU A 258 10.88 -12.99 -23.97
N GLY A 259 9.63 -13.41 -23.96
CA GLY A 259 8.82 -13.58 -22.75
C GLY A 259 9.42 -14.56 -21.73
N GLU A 260 10.21 -15.53 -22.18
CA GLU A 260 10.95 -16.49 -21.35
C GLU A 260 11.93 -15.83 -20.38
N GLN A 261 12.40 -14.62 -20.66
CA GLN A 261 13.32 -13.89 -19.78
C GLN A 261 12.64 -13.30 -18.53
N PHE A 262 11.32 -13.35 -18.47
CA PHE A 262 10.57 -12.92 -17.26
C PHE A 262 10.41 -14.06 -16.24
N GLU A 263 10.81 -15.29 -16.59
CA GLU A 263 10.75 -16.42 -15.67
C GLU A 263 11.61 -16.18 -14.42
N GLY A 264 11.03 -16.45 -13.24
CA GLY A 264 11.70 -16.31 -11.95
C GLY A 264 11.83 -14.88 -11.44
N ILE A 265 11.32 -13.87 -12.16
CA ILE A 265 11.27 -12.50 -11.65
C ILE A 265 10.27 -12.44 -10.50
N THR A 266 10.68 -11.86 -9.38
CA THR A 266 9.88 -11.65 -8.18
C THR A 266 10.00 -10.21 -7.72
N HIS A 267 9.06 -9.75 -6.91
CA HIS A 267 9.08 -8.44 -6.29
C HIS A 267 8.67 -8.55 -4.82
N PRO A 268 9.43 -7.98 -3.86
CA PRO A 268 9.05 -7.99 -2.47
C PRO A 268 7.75 -7.18 -2.25
N GLY A 269 6.75 -7.81 -1.67
CA GLY A 269 5.47 -7.15 -1.34
C GLY A 269 4.47 -7.01 -2.49
N MET A 270 4.72 -7.61 -3.67
CA MET A 270 3.73 -7.70 -4.76
C MET A 270 3.63 -9.11 -5.30
N ALA A 271 2.42 -9.59 -5.54
CA ALA A 271 2.18 -10.80 -6.31
C ALA A 271 2.31 -10.48 -7.81
N LEU A 272 3.18 -11.21 -8.52
CA LEU A 272 3.39 -11.04 -9.95
C LEU A 272 2.75 -12.20 -10.73
N THR A 273 1.94 -11.87 -11.73
CA THR A 273 1.41 -12.81 -12.70
C THR A 273 1.94 -12.42 -14.07
N PHE A 274 2.54 -13.37 -14.77
CA PHE A 274 3.03 -13.17 -16.13
C PHE A 274 2.11 -13.88 -17.11
N HIS A 275 1.74 -13.20 -18.18
CA HIS A 275 0.95 -13.77 -19.28
C HIS A 275 1.62 -13.47 -20.59
N GLN A 276 2.10 -14.52 -21.27
CA GLN A 276 2.75 -14.40 -22.56
C GLN A 276 1.75 -14.56 -23.68
N GLU A 277 1.69 -13.57 -24.60
CA GLU A 277 0.92 -13.70 -25.81
C GLU A 277 1.53 -14.73 -26.77
N PRO A 278 0.72 -15.57 -27.47
CA PRO A 278 1.23 -16.61 -28.34
C PRO A 278 1.88 -16.07 -29.63
N GLU A 279 1.48 -14.88 -30.05
CA GLU A 279 1.97 -14.12 -31.18
C GLU A 279 1.76 -12.61 -30.93
N PRO A 280 2.40 -11.70 -31.69
CA PRO A 280 2.17 -10.27 -31.50
C PRO A 280 0.73 -9.83 -31.78
N LEU A 281 -0.08 -9.70 -30.73
CA LEU A 281 -1.52 -9.38 -30.81
C LEU A 281 -1.79 -7.85 -30.80
N GLY A 282 -0.79 -7.04 -30.58
CA GLY A 282 -0.95 -5.60 -30.33
C GLY A 282 -1.53 -5.32 -28.95
N THR A 283 -1.57 -4.05 -28.56
CA THR A 283 -1.89 -3.64 -27.18
C THR A 283 -3.29 -4.07 -26.75
N GLY A 284 -4.28 -3.97 -27.61
CA GLY A 284 -5.65 -4.40 -27.32
C GLY A 284 -5.82 -5.92 -27.35
N GLY A 285 -5.18 -6.61 -28.32
CA GLY A 285 -5.21 -8.06 -28.41
C GLY A 285 -4.54 -8.75 -27.24
N ALA A 286 -3.42 -8.19 -26.71
CA ALA A 286 -2.76 -8.68 -25.51
C ALA A 286 -3.66 -8.58 -24.27
N LEU A 287 -4.33 -7.44 -24.06
CA LEU A 287 -5.32 -7.27 -23.00
C LEU A 287 -6.49 -8.25 -23.13
N TRP A 288 -7.03 -8.42 -24.35
CA TRP A 288 -8.10 -9.37 -24.59
C TRP A 288 -7.70 -10.82 -24.31
N ASN A 289 -6.49 -11.18 -24.69
CA ASN A 289 -5.97 -12.53 -24.47
C ASN A 289 -5.82 -12.84 -22.97
N ALA A 290 -5.49 -11.82 -22.17
CA ALA A 290 -5.32 -11.94 -20.71
C ALA A 290 -6.60 -11.60 -19.90
N ARG A 291 -7.76 -11.39 -20.52
CA ARG A 291 -8.97 -10.84 -19.88
C ARG A 291 -9.46 -11.61 -18.65
N GLU A 292 -9.23 -12.93 -18.60
CA GLU A 292 -9.63 -13.75 -17.44
C GLU A 292 -8.74 -13.52 -16.18
N LEU A 293 -7.56 -12.92 -16.38
CA LEU A 293 -6.62 -12.59 -15.31
C LEU A 293 -6.77 -11.15 -14.81
N LEU A 294 -7.59 -10.33 -15.48
CA LEU A 294 -7.84 -8.95 -15.11
C LEU A 294 -8.86 -8.85 -13.97
N GLU A 295 -8.55 -7.99 -13.00
CA GLU A 295 -9.53 -7.54 -12.01
C GLU A 295 -10.60 -6.65 -12.66
N GLU A 296 -11.75 -6.43 -11.99
CA GLU A 296 -12.86 -5.62 -12.50
C GLU A 296 -12.45 -4.18 -12.82
N ARG A 297 -11.49 -3.66 -12.07
CA ARG A 297 -10.83 -2.39 -12.31
C ARG A 297 -9.32 -2.60 -12.23
N PHE A 298 -8.57 -1.99 -13.13
CA PHE A 298 -7.12 -2.09 -13.15
C PHE A 298 -6.47 -0.77 -13.58
N ILE A 299 -5.20 -0.60 -13.21
CA ILE A 299 -4.35 0.49 -13.67
C ILE A 299 -3.52 -0.03 -14.82
N LEU A 300 -3.66 0.57 -16.00
CA LEU A 300 -2.92 0.19 -17.21
C LEU A 300 -1.72 1.12 -17.39
N VAL A 301 -0.53 0.54 -17.55
CA VAL A 301 0.72 1.27 -17.80
C VAL A 301 1.56 0.58 -18.89
N TRP A 302 2.46 1.36 -19.49
CA TRP A 302 3.41 0.85 -20.47
C TRP A 302 4.70 0.40 -19.79
N GLY A 303 5.22 -0.78 -20.18
CA GLY A 303 6.41 -1.38 -19.56
C GLY A 303 7.75 -0.68 -19.89
N ASP A 304 7.70 0.34 -20.70
CA ASP A 304 8.83 1.17 -21.10
C ASP A 304 8.72 2.63 -20.66
N ASP A 305 7.66 2.96 -19.90
CA ASP A 305 7.39 4.31 -19.40
C ASP A 305 7.40 4.33 -17.87
N LEU A 306 8.03 5.32 -17.28
CA LEU A 306 7.94 5.64 -15.86
C LEU A 306 7.19 6.95 -15.69
N HIS A 307 5.98 6.85 -15.15
CA HIS A 307 5.16 8.01 -14.81
C HIS A 307 4.90 8.03 -13.31
N PRO A 308 5.65 8.82 -12.52
CA PRO A 308 5.51 8.86 -11.07
C PRO A 308 4.30 9.71 -10.64
N VAL A 309 3.12 9.42 -11.18
CA VAL A 309 1.83 10.00 -10.82
C VAL A 309 1.26 9.32 -9.59
N GLU A 310 0.60 10.09 -8.72
CA GLU A 310 -0.12 9.54 -7.58
C GLU A 310 -1.43 8.87 -8.03
N TYR A 311 -1.64 7.60 -7.62
CA TYR A 311 -2.84 6.84 -8.03
C TYR A 311 -4.09 7.22 -7.25
N SER A 312 -3.96 7.67 -6.00
CA SER A 312 -5.13 8.00 -5.16
C SER A 312 -6.01 9.11 -5.75
N PRO A 313 -5.49 10.27 -6.20
CA PRO A 313 -6.29 11.28 -6.87
C PRO A 313 -6.93 10.78 -8.18
N LEU A 314 -6.18 9.99 -8.96
CA LEU A 314 -6.65 9.42 -10.23
C LEU A 314 -7.82 8.45 -10.00
N LEU A 315 -7.70 7.56 -9.01
CA LEU A 315 -8.74 6.60 -8.61
C LEU A 315 -9.98 7.31 -8.05
N THR A 316 -9.78 8.33 -7.22
CA THR A 316 -10.87 9.15 -6.66
C THR A 316 -11.66 9.84 -7.77
N LEU A 317 -10.97 10.45 -8.73
CA LEU A 317 -11.60 11.07 -9.90
C LEU A 317 -12.37 10.04 -10.72
N HIS A 318 -11.76 8.90 -11.03
CA HIS A 318 -12.36 7.79 -11.77
C HIS A 318 -13.68 7.32 -11.14
N GLN A 319 -13.66 7.10 -9.81
CA GLN A 319 -14.84 6.66 -9.04
C GLN A 319 -15.93 7.74 -9.00
N SER A 320 -15.55 9.00 -8.72
CA SER A 320 -16.51 10.11 -8.59
C SER A 320 -17.25 10.39 -9.89
N MET A 321 -16.59 10.19 -11.03
CA MET A 321 -17.16 10.39 -12.37
C MET A 321 -17.83 9.14 -12.93
N ASN A 322 -17.76 8.00 -12.24
CA ASN A 322 -18.22 6.69 -12.73
C ASN A 322 -17.74 6.42 -14.15
N SER A 323 -16.45 6.69 -14.40
CA SER A 323 -15.87 6.68 -15.74
C SER A 323 -15.54 5.26 -16.21
N PRO A 324 -15.77 4.90 -17.48
CA PRO A 324 -15.30 3.63 -18.04
C PRO A 324 -13.78 3.57 -18.18
N LEU A 325 -13.14 4.74 -18.33
CA LEU A 325 -11.69 4.92 -18.42
C LEU A 325 -11.32 6.33 -17.99
N THR A 326 -10.29 6.45 -17.13
CA THR A 326 -9.69 7.73 -16.77
C THR A 326 -8.21 7.68 -17.12
N MET A 327 -7.76 8.57 -18.01
CA MET A 327 -6.37 8.64 -18.46
C MET A 327 -5.66 9.86 -17.89
N THR A 328 -4.38 9.70 -17.58
CA THR A 328 -3.50 10.85 -17.32
C THR A 328 -3.14 11.53 -18.61
N ILE A 329 -3.13 12.84 -18.59
CA ILE A 329 -2.75 13.69 -19.73
C ILE A 329 -1.79 14.78 -19.28
N THR A 330 -0.96 15.26 -20.20
CA THR A 330 -0.11 16.43 -20.01
C THR A 330 -0.29 17.43 -21.17
N GLU A 331 -0.23 18.70 -20.85
CA GLU A 331 -0.21 19.81 -21.85
C GLU A 331 1.22 20.28 -22.16
N ALA A 332 2.23 19.68 -21.50
CA ALA A 332 3.63 20.10 -21.59
C ALA A 332 4.46 19.25 -22.59
N HIS A 333 3.83 18.47 -23.46
CA HIS A 333 4.53 17.62 -24.44
C HIS A 333 4.67 18.31 -25.80
N SER A 334 5.79 18.03 -26.52
CA SER A 334 6.07 18.61 -27.83
C SER A 334 5.15 18.12 -28.95
N SER A 335 4.52 16.96 -28.77
CA SER A 335 3.54 16.39 -29.70
C SER A 335 2.23 16.16 -28.95
N MET A 336 1.13 16.68 -29.49
CA MET A 336 -0.20 16.46 -28.92
C MET A 336 -0.90 15.33 -29.68
N ASN A 337 -1.61 14.44 -28.97
CA ASN A 337 -2.31 13.30 -29.56
C ASN A 337 -3.79 13.22 -29.15
N LEU A 338 -4.26 14.16 -28.33
CA LEU A 338 -5.66 14.23 -27.93
C LEU A 338 -6.15 15.66 -27.77
N ARG A 339 -7.46 15.82 -27.79
CA ARG A 339 -8.16 17.03 -27.38
C ARG A 339 -9.03 16.71 -26.17
N HIS A 340 -8.86 17.48 -25.12
CA HIS A 340 -9.68 17.39 -23.91
C HIS A 340 -10.35 18.74 -23.63
N LYS A 341 -11.46 18.68 -22.89
CA LYS A 341 -12.17 19.86 -22.40
C LYS A 341 -12.94 19.50 -21.13
N ASP A 342 -12.87 20.35 -20.12
CA ASP A 342 -13.61 20.25 -18.86
C ASP A 342 -13.44 18.85 -18.19
N GLY A 343 -12.22 18.28 -18.25
CA GLY A 343 -11.90 16.97 -17.69
C GLY A 343 -12.40 15.76 -18.51
N GLN A 344 -12.82 15.98 -19.77
CA GLN A 344 -13.29 14.90 -20.65
C GLN A 344 -12.43 14.78 -21.91
N LEU A 345 -12.23 13.54 -22.36
CA LEU A 345 -11.65 13.26 -23.67
C LEU A 345 -12.65 13.60 -24.78
N ILE A 346 -12.28 14.50 -25.68
CA ILE A 346 -13.10 14.92 -26.81
C ILE A 346 -12.67 14.22 -28.09
N GLU A 347 -11.36 14.03 -28.30
CA GLU A 347 -10.79 13.43 -29.49
C GLU A 347 -9.45 12.78 -29.15
N TYR A 348 -9.16 11.64 -29.74
CA TYR A 348 -7.85 11.00 -29.69
C TYR A 348 -7.35 10.68 -31.09
N ASP A 349 -6.14 11.12 -31.43
CA ASP A 349 -5.50 10.89 -32.71
C ASP A 349 -4.03 10.50 -32.54
N LYS A 350 -3.78 9.19 -32.44
CA LYS A 350 -2.43 8.61 -32.27
C LYS A 350 -1.42 9.09 -33.33
N HIS A 351 -1.89 9.41 -34.54
CA HIS A 351 -1.05 9.75 -35.67
C HIS A 351 -0.94 11.25 -35.94
N THR A 352 -1.55 12.06 -35.09
CA THR A 352 -1.52 13.53 -35.17
C THR A 352 -1.95 14.10 -36.54
N LYS A 353 -2.95 13.47 -37.17
CA LYS A 353 -3.46 13.88 -38.49
C LYS A 353 -4.24 15.18 -38.43
N SER A 354 -4.84 15.50 -37.28
CA SER A 354 -5.69 16.71 -37.07
C SER A 354 -5.00 17.76 -36.20
N SER A 355 -3.73 18.07 -36.44
CA SER A 355 -2.81 18.80 -35.57
C SER A 355 -3.24 20.23 -35.11
N GLN A 356 -4.30 20.84 -35.67
CA GLN A 356 -4.68 22.19 -35.32
C GLN A 356 -5.59 22.37 -34.11
N THR A 357 -6.10 21.26 -33.53
CA THR A 357 -7.08 21.29 -32.43
C THR A 357 -6.69 20.48 -31.20
N LEU A 358 -5.58 19.75 -31.28
CA LEU A 358 -5.12 18.90 -30.16
C LEU A 358 -4.43 19.77 -29.08
N ASN A 359 -4.74 19.52 -27.81
CA ASN A 359 -4.26 20.32 -26.69
C ASN A 359 -3.71 19.51 -25.52
N GLY A 360 -3.60 18.18 -25.66
CA GLY A 360 -3.06 17.29 -24.66
C GLY A 360 -2.32 16.10 -25.25
N TYR A 361 -1.50 15.46 -24.42
CA TYR A 361 -0.79 14.23 -24.73
C TYR A 361 -1.12 13.17 -23.65
N GLU A 362 -1.43 11.95 -24.08
CA GLU A 362 -1.66 10.80 -23.18
C GLU A 362 -0.36 10.40 -22.49
N ALA A 363 -0.36 10.38 -21.15
CA ALA A 363 0.84 10.28 -20.34
C ALA A 363 1.11 8.86 -19.78
N GLY A 364 0.54 7.83 -20.38
CA GLY A 364 0.92 6.43 -20.19
C GLY A 364 0.30 5.72 -18.97
N THR A 365 -0.48 6.40 -18.11
CA THR A 365 -1.16 5.77 -16.97
C THR A 365 -2.66 5.97 -17.08
N SER A 366 -3.43 4.88 -17.01
CA SER A 366 -4.89 4.92 -17.09
C SER A 366 -5.54 4.01 -16.06
N VAL A 367 -6.68 4.42 -15.49
CA VAL A 367 -7.58 3.53 -14.75
C VAL A 367 -8.66 3.03 -15.71
N VAL A 368 -8.86 1.74 -15.78
CA VAL A 368 -9.73 1.09 -16.75
C VAL A 368 -10.70 0.15 -16.02
N GLU A 369 -12.00 0.24 -16.37
CA GLU A 369 -12.98 -0.79 -16.00
C GLU A 369 -12.87 -1.98 -16.98
N LYS A 370 -12.83 -3.21 -16.47
CA LYS A 370 -12.79 -4.44 -17.28
C LYS A 370 -13.96 -4.53 -18.27
N SER A 371 -15.14 -4.01 -17.87
CA SER A 371 -16.31 -3.90 -18.73
C SER A 371 -16.02 -3.12 -20.01
N THR A 372 -15.14 -2.12 -19.99
CA THR A 372 -14.71 -1.39 -21.18
C THR A 372 -13.95 -2.28 -22.16
N LEU A 373 -13.04 -3.13 -21.64
CA LEU A 373 -12.37 -4.11 -22.49
C LEU A 373 -13.38 -5.10 -23.09
N LEU A 374 -14.35 -5.56 -22.30
CA LEU A 374 -15.37 -6.51 -22.78
C LEU A 374 -16.32 -5.89 -23.82
N GLU A 375 -16.62 -4.59 -23.72
CA GLU A 375 -17.47 -3.87 -24.67
C GLU A 375 -16.79 -3.65 -26.04
N TYR A 376 -15.51 -3.25 -26.03
CA TYR A 376 -14.80 -2.86 -27.27
C TYR A 376 -13.78 -3.90 -27.76
N GLY A 377 -13.48 -4.90 -26.93
CA GLY A 377 -12.47 -5.90 -27.23
C GLY A 377 -12.94 -6.98 -28.21
N LYS A 378 -11.98 -7.61 -28.86
CA LYS A 378 -12.19 -8.72 -29.79
C LYS A 378 -10.94 -9.60 -29.86
N GLU A 379 -11.10 -10.80 -30.40
CA GLU A 379 -9.98 -11.68 -30.68
C GLU A 379 -9.06 -11.15 -31.79
N GLY A 380 -7.80 -11.57 -31.75
CA GLY A 380 -6.80 -11.27 -32.76
C GLY A 380 -6.03 -9.98 -32.50
N LYS A 381 -5.38 -9.49 -33.55
CA LYS A 381 -4.44 -8.36 -33.46
C LYS A 381 -5.15 -7.02 -33.61
N TRP A 382 -5.04 -6.15 -32.59
CA TRP A 382 -5.56 -4.79 -32.62
C TRP A 382 -4.89 -3.89 -31.59
N SER A 383 -5.01 -2.56 -31.78
CA SER A 383 -4.45 -1.53 -30.88
C SER A 383 -5.52 -1.01 -29.94
N TRP A 384 -5.21 -1.02 -28.61
CA TRP A 384 -6.05 -0.44 -27.59
C TRP A 384 -6.29 1.05 -27.84
N GLU A 385 -5.23 1.79 -28.06
CA GLU A 385 -5.23 3.25 -28.20
C GLU A 385 -6.02 3.70 -29.45
N GLU A 386 -5.90 2.94 -30.56
CA GLU A 386 -6.60 3.26 -31.82
C GLU A 386 -8.07 2.85 -31.82
N THR A 387 -8.45 1.90 -30.96
CA THR A 387 -9.81 1.37 -30.93
C THR A 387 -10.62 1.97 -29.79
N VAL A 388 -10.10 1.91 -28.57
CA VAL A 388 -10.86 2.24 -27.36
C VAL A 388 -10.87 3.74 -27.07
N TYR A 389 -9.74 4.42 -27.16
CA TYR A 389 -9.70 5.85 -26.85
C TYR A 389 -10.63 6.69 -27.76
N PRO A 390 -10.62 6.52 -29.09
CA PRO A 390 -11.59 7.23 -29.95
C PRO A 390 -13.05 6.86 -29.66
N ALA A 391 -13.33 5.58 -29.34
CA ALA A 391 -14.70 5.12 -29.04
C ALA A 391 -15.23 5.69 -27.70
N LEU A 392 -14.35 6.11 -26.81
CA LEU A 392 -14.68 6.73 -25.53
C LEU A 392 -14.71 8.26 -25.56
N SER A 393 -14.65 8.89 -26.74
CA SER A 393 -14.81 10.35 -26.86
C SER A 393 -16.12 10.81 -26.22
N GLY A 394 -16.05 11.79 -25.31
CA GLY A 394 -17.16 12.28 -24.51
C GLY A 394 -17.57 11.37 -23.33
N LYS A 395 -16.91 10.21 -23.12
CA LYS A 395 -17.18 9.27 -22.03
C LYS A 395 -15.96 9.13 -21.10
N ALA A 396 -14.74 9.07 -21.66
CA ALA A 396 -13.52 8.95 -20.87
C ALA A 396 -13.20 10.26 -20.15
N VAL A 397 -12.71 10.14 -18.94
CA VAL A 397 -12.25 11.26 -18.09
C VAL A 397 -10.75 11.48 -18.29
N THR A 398 -10.33 12.73 -18.30
CA THR A 398 -8.92 13.11 -18.36
C THR A 398 -8.47 13.74 -17.05
N HIS A 399 -7.36 13.25 -16.52
CA HIS A 399 -6.68 13.77 -15.34
C HIS A 399 -5.42 14.51 -15.79
N LEU A 400 -5.44 15.84 -15.70
CA LEU A 400 -4.27 16.67 -16.03
C LEU A 400 -3.21 16.46 -14.94
N ASP A 401 -2.08 15.89 -15.34
CA ASP A 401 -0.92 15.69 -14.48
C ASP A 401 0.30 16.39 -15.09
N ASN A 402 0.93 17.27 -14.30
CA ASN A 402 2.13 17.98 -14.71
C ASN A 402 3.42 17.25 -14.30
N THR A 403 3.31 16.07 -13.68
CA THR A 403 4.45 15.23 -13.38
C THR A 403 5.04 14.73 -14.69
N LYS A 404 6.34 14.91 -14.85
CA LYS A 404 7.00 14.46 -16.05
C LYS A 404 6.98 12.92 -16.12
N PHE A 405 6.47 12.38 -17.21
CA PHE A 405 6.67 10.97 -17.54
C PHE A 405 7.95 10.78 -18.36
N TRP A 406 8.53 9.60 -18.27
CA TRP A 406 9.80 9.25 -18.86
C TRP A 406 9.64 7.99 -19.68
N ASP A 407 9.97 8.03 -20.95
CA ASP A 407 9.98 6.85 -21.80
C ASP A 407 11.40 6.47 -22.24
N MET A 408 11.61 5.18 -22.51
CA MET A 408 12.87 4.64 -22.99
C MET A 408 12.86 4.45 -24.52
N GLY A 409 12.11 5.25 -25.26
CA GLY A 409 11.92 5.05 -26.71
C GLY A 409 13.16 5.26 -27.55
N THR A 410 14.15 6.03 -27.08
CA THR A 410 15.42 6.27 -27.75
C THR A 410 16.58 6.28 -26.78
N PRO A 411 17.85 6.13 -27.24
CA PRO A 411 19.02 6.19 -26.38
C PRO A 411 19.13 7.52 -25.58
N GLU A 412 18.73 8.64 -26.16
CA GLU A 412 18.76 9.94 -25.49
C GLU A 412 17.72 10.03 -24.37
N ARG A 413 16.53 9.47 -24.58
CA ARG A 413 15.48 9.41 -23.57
C ARG A 413 15.83 8.46 -22.43
N LEU A 414 16.46 7.32 -22.75
CA LEU A 414 17.01 6.40 -21.77
C LEU A 414 18.04 7.09 -20.85
N ALA A 415 19.01 7.82 -21.45
CA ALA A 415 20.01 8.56 -20.69
C ALA A 415 19.37 9.65 -19.78
N SER A 416 18.32 10.32 -20.27
CA SER A 416 17.57 11.33 -19.48
C SER A 416 16.82 10.71 -18.30
N LEU A 417 16.24 9.52 -18.48
CA LEU A 417 15.60 8.76 -17.41
C LEU A 417 16.62 8.34 -16.35
N GLU A 418 17.78 7.86 -16.79
CA GLU A 418 18.87 7.44 -15.89
C GLU A 418 19.41 8.61 -15.06
N GLU A 419 19.57 9.79 -15.65
CA GLU A 419 19.92 11.03 -14.95
C GLU A 419 18.86 11.40 -13.89
N PHE A 420 17.60 11.26 -14.22
CA PHE A 420 16.49 11.52 -13.28
C PHE A 420 16.54 10.57 -12.11
N LEU A 421 16.61 9.25 -12.35
CA LEU A 421 16.62 8.22 -11.30
C LEU A 421 17.82 8.32 -10.37
N ASN A 422 18.99 8.72 -10.90
CA ASN A 422 20.19 8.94 -10.09
C ASN A 422 20.10 10.17 -9.18
N LYS A 423 19.23 11.13 -9.50
CA LYS A 423 19.01 12.36 -8.71
C LYS A 423 17.79 12.27 -7.79
N ALA A 424 16.82 11.46 -8.16
CA ALA A 424 15.60 11.29 -7.40
C ALA A 424 15.81 10.23 -6.31
N THR A 425 15.54 10.61 -5.07
CA THR A 425 15.30 9.65 -4.00
C THR A 425 13.83 9.21 -4.13
N LEU A 426 13.57 8.31 -5.09
CA LEU A 426 12.26 7.72 -5.28
C LEU A 426 11.96 6.63 -4.26
#